data_d501108c670b12701d3351f83016dcf4
#
_entry.id   d501108c670b12701d3351f83016dcf4
#
_cell.length_a   1.000
_cell.length_b   1.000
_cell.length_c   1.000
_cell.angle_alpha   90.00
_cell.angle_beta   90.00
_cell.angle_gamma   90.00
#
_symmetry.space_group_name_H-M   'P 1'
#
loop_
_entity.id
_entity.type
_entity.pdbx_description
1 polymer ?
#
loop_
_entity_poly.entity_id
_entity_poly.type
_entity_poly.pdbx_seq_one_letter_code
_entity_poly.pdbx_strand_id
1 'polypeptide(L)'
;MRRTWWIWLIGAVAGLSTITIALGVFVDEPLRRYVERQLNTHLKGYTVRVGKLDLHPLRFSVELFDVAIVQDANPDPAIVHVPRLSSSVQWRALLSARVVSDVLVERPQIHINLKQIRQEAADDVPLKDRGWQEAVQAVTPVKVNLLQVVEAEVTYIDQEPLEPLRLGQVNLRAENIRNIRSEVGEFPSPLQLQGVVFGTGNLWLDGHADFLATPHVAVKAQLGLENVPLGYVKPIASRYNIILKGGTLSGAGAIEYTPSRKVAHLQQATVHGLRIDYIHSAQTAEVEQERGKQVRQAAQQVSNAPGLLLRADEVSIVKSQIGFINEAAKPHYRLFLTDLEVHLTNFSNHLSEGTMVAKVTGKFMGSGQTLVGATFRPETDGPDFAIAASIENTDMQAMNQLLRAHGNFDVARGFFSVYTELRVKNGAVRGYVKPLFKEMDVYDAHQDREKNLFQKIYEGLVGGVSQLLENRPREEVATKANIAGHLENPQASTWQVLVNLIQNAFFQAILPGFERELRGPRR
;
A
#
# COMPACT_ATOMS: atom_id res chain seq x y z
N MET A 1 60.55 -25.27 -46.19
CA MET A 1 60.43 -24.30 -45.09
C MET A 1 58.98 -23.91 -44.63
N ARG A 2 57.92 -24.47 -45.19
CA ARG A 2 56.50 -24.10 -44.84
C ARG A 2 55.84 -24.96 -43.76
N ARG A 3 56.49 -26.05 -43.31
CA ARG A 3 55.84 -27.03 -42.41
C ARG A 3 56.12 -26.81 -40.89
N THR A 4 57.14 -26.04 -40.54
CA THR A 4 57.55 -25.79 -39.16
C THR A 4 56.84 -24.61 -38.52
N TRP A 5 56.28 -23.68 -39.29
CA TRP A 5 55.56 -22.52 -38.78
C TRP A 5 54.25 -22.89 -38.06
N TRP A 6 53.54 -23.91 -38.55
CA TRP A 6 52.32 -24.42 -37.89
C TRP A 6 52.60 -25.04 -36.53
N ILE A 7 53.75 -25.67 -36.33
CA ILE A 7 54.11 -26.29 -35.02
C ILE A 7 54.36 -25.17 -33.98
N TRP A 8 55.02 -24.09 -34.38
CA TRP A 8 55.24 -22.96 -33.51
C TRP A 8 53.94 -22.19 -33.20
N LEU A 9 53.04 -22.10 -34.18
CA LEU A 9 51.73 -21.46 -33.98
C LEU A 9 50.84 -22.28 -33.07
N ILE A 10 50.82 -23.60 -33.22
CA ILE A 10 50.10 -24.53 -32.31
C ILE A 10 50.73 -24.51 -30.91
N GLY A 11 52.07 -24.48 -30.81
CA GLY A 11 52.75 -24.34 -29.53
C GLY A 11 52.47 -23.01 -28.82
N ALA A 12 52.44 -21.92 -29.55
CA ALA A 12 52.09 -20.62 -29.03
C ALA A 12 50.63 -20.53 -28.56
N VAL A 13 49.70 -21.08 -29.34
CA VAL A 13 48.27 -21.19 -28.98
C VAL A 13 48.08 -22.08 -27.76
N ALA A 14 48.73 -23.25 -27.74
CA ALA A 14 48.67 -24.16 -26.59
C ALA A 14 49.28 -23.51 -25.33
N GLY A 15 50.44 -22.83 -25.46
CA GLY A 15 51.06 -22.11 -24.35
C GLY A 15 50.19 -20.97 -23.85
N LEU A 16 49.58 -20.19 -24.74
CA LEU A 16 48.68 -19.12 -24.39
C LEU A 16 47.44 -19.66 -23.67
N SER A 17 46.87 -20.75 -24.18
CA SER A 17 45.72 -21.43 -23.55
C SER A 17 46.05 -21.96 -22.16
N THR A 18 47.21 -22.58 -22.00
CA THR A 18 47.66 -23.10 -20.68
C THR A 18 47.88 -21.99 -19.67
N ILE A 19 48.48 -20.86 -20.09
CA ILE A 19 48.67 -19.68 -19.27
C ILE A 19 47.31 -19.07 -18.89
N THR A 20 46.37 -19.01 -19.84
CA THR A 20 45.04 -18.46 -19.57
C THR A 20 44.26 -19.32 -18.57
N ILE A 21 44.33 -20.67 -18.70
CA ILE A 21 43.71 -21.60 -17.76
C ILE A 21 44.38 -21.51 -16.39
N ALA A 22 45.71 -21.46 -16.33
CA ALA A 22 46.44 -21.33 -15.07
C ALA A 22 46.11 -19.99 -14.36
N LEU A 23 46.05 -18.89 -15.10
CA LEU A 23 45.65 -17.59 -14.55
C LEU A 23 44.23 -17.63 -14.02
N GLY A 24 43.26 -18.28 -14.71
CA GLY A 24 41.90 -18.42 -14.22
C GLY A 24 41.84 -19.16 -12.87
N VAL A 25 42.51 -20.32 -12.78
CA VAL A 25 42.45 -21.15 -11.55
C VAL A 25 43.19 -20.53 -10.36
N PHE A 26 44.33 -19.83 -10.58
CA PHE A 26 45.13 -19.26 -9.50
C PHE A 26 44.69 -17.86 -9.05
N VAL A 27 43.92 -17.13 -9.87
CA VAL A 27 43.49 -15.75 -9.57
C VAL A 27 42.06 -15.72 -9.03
N ASP A 28 41.21 -16.67 -9.36
CA ASP A 28 39.78 -16.66 -9.01
C ASP A 28 39.53 -16.60 -7.49
N GLU A 29 40.17 -17.46 -6.70
CA GLU A 29 39.97 -17.49 -5.27
C GLU A 29 40.54 -16.25 -4.52
N PRO A 30 41.75 -15.77 -4.80
CA PRO A 30 42.22 -14.49 -4.26
C PRO A 30 41.34 -13.29 -4.64
N LEU A 31 40.84 -13.25 -5.88
CA LEU A 31 39.96 -12.17 -6.37
C LEU A 31 38.59 -12.27 -5.70
N ARG A 32 38.03 -13.46 -5.54
CA ARG A 32 36.79 -13.70 -4.79
C ARG A 32 36.89 -13.13 -3.37
N ARG A 33 37.96 -13.49 -2.64
CA ARG A 33 38.20 -12.99 -1.26
C ARG A 33 38.43 -11.50 -1.21
N TYR A 34 39.04 -10.92 -2.22
CA TYR A 34 39.23 -9.49 -2.34
C TYR A 34 37.88 -8.78 -2.51
N VAL A 35 37.05 -9.20 -3.46
CA VAL A 35 35.71 -8.66 -3.72
C VAL A 35 34.82 -8.77 -2.47
N GLU A 36 34.79 -9.94 -1.84
CA GLU A 36 34.02 -10.20 -0.62
C GLU A 36 34.45 -9.28 0.52
N ARG A 37 35.76 -9.10 0.73
CA ARG A 37 36.27 -8.16 1.73
C ARG A 37 35.93 -6.72 1.45
N GLN A 38 36.06 -6.27 0.18
CA GLN A 38 35.75 -4.89 -0.21
C GLN A 38 34.25 -4.57 0.01
N LEU A 39 33.36 -5.48 -0.35
CA LEU A 39 31.94 -5.33 -0.09
C LEU A 39 31.66 -5.22 1.42
N ASN A 40 32.22 -6.11 2.23
CA ASN A 40 31.97 -6.17 3.67
C ASN A 40 32.64 -5.04 4.46
N THR A 41 33.69 -4.38 3.93
CA THR A 41 34.38 -3.29 4.62
C THR A 41 33.48 -2.07 4.85
N HIS A 42 32.52 -1.83 3.95
CA HIS A 42 31.66 -0.65 3.99
C HIS A 42 30.27 -0.94 4.61
N LEU A 43 29.87 -2.22 4.70
CA LEU A 43 28.56 -2.61 5.20
C LEU A 43 28.51 -2.67 6.72
N LYS A 44 27.39 -2.19 7.29
CA LYS A 44 27.12 -2.28 8.74
C LYS A 44 25.84 -3.08 8.99
N GLY A 45 25.95 -4.16 9.74
CA GLY A 45 24.84 -5.06 10.09
C GLY A 45 24.46 -6.05 8.98
N TYR A 46 25.27 -6.12 7.93
CA TYR A 46 25.09 -7.03 6.80
C TYR A 46 26.40 -7.67 6.38
N THR A 47 26.32 -8.93 5.95
CA THR A 47 27.45 -9.68 5.43
C THR A 47 27.14 -10.18 4.02
N VAL A 48 28.04 -9.90 3.07
CA VAL A 48 28.01 -10.45 1.71
C VAL A 48 28.92 -11.67 1.66
N ARG A 49 28.42 -12.75 1.09
CA ARG A 49 29.17 -13.99 0.83
C ARG A 49 29.13 -14.27 -0.67
N VAL A 50 30.27 -14.68 -1.22
CA VAL A 50 30.41 -15.04 -2.62
C VAL A 50 30.86 -16.51 -2.68
N GLY A 51 30.04 -17.38 -3.26
CA GLY A 51 30.35 -18.81 -3.34
C GLY A 51 31.53 -19.10 -4.27
N LYS A 52 31.47 -18.61 -5.50
CA LYS A 52 32.53 -18.79 -6.51
C LYS A 52 32.70 -17.55 -7.37
N LEU A 53 33.90 -17.32 -7.85
CA LEU A 53 34.21 -16.30 -8.85
C LEU A 53 34.98 -16.96 -9.99
N ASP A 54 34.56 -16.73 -11.23
CA ASP A 54 35.24 -17.14 -12.45
C ASP A 54 35.65 -15.91 -13.26
N LEU A 55 36.94 -15.73 -13.45
CA LEU A 55 37.50 -14.65 -14.28
C LEU A 55 37.73 -15.16 -15.71
N HIS A 56 37.21 -14.43 -16.68
CA HIS A 56 37.42 -14.72 -18.11
C HIS A 56 38.25 -13.62 -18.78
N PRO A 57 39.59 -13.68 -18.68
CA PRO A 57 40.46 -12.58 -19.16
C PRO A 57 40.29 -12.25 -20.65
N LEU A 58 40.09 -13.28 -21.48
CA LEU A 58 39.92 -13.09 -22.95
C LEU A 58 38.58 -12.47 -23.35
N ARG A 59 37.57 -12.60 -22.49
CA ARG A 59 36.23 -12.00 -22.67
C ARG A 59 36.07 -10.71 -21.89
N PHE A 60 37.05 -10.32 -21.08
CA PHE A 60 36.99 -9.19 -20.16
C PHE A 60 35.72 -9.26 -19.28
N SER A 61 35.43 -10.45 -18.75
CA SER A 61 34.26 -10.67 -17.92
C SER A 61 34.59 -11.42 -16.65
N VAL A 62 33.78 -11.14 -15.60
CA VAL A 62 33.80 -11.80 -14.30
C VAL A 62 32.41 -12.36 -14.04
N GLU A 63 32.34 -13.61 -13.59
CA GLU A 63 31.11 -14.24 -13.15
C GLU A 63 31.22 -14.56 -11.68
N LEU A 64 30.18 -14.15 -10.91
CA LEU A 64 30.02 -14.50 -9.50
C LEU A 64 28.85 -15.47 -9.38
N PHE A 65 29.05 -16.51 -8.59
CA PHE A 65 28.04 -17.53 -8.32
C PHE A 65 27.71 -17.56 -6.83
N ASP A 66 26.43 -17.82 -6.54
CA ASP A 66 25.90 -17.95 -5.19
C ASP A 66 26.26 -16.75 -4.29
N VAL A 67 25.95 -15.55 -4.79
CA VAL A 67 26.13 -14.33 -4.01
C VAL A 67 24.96 -14.21 -3.04
N ALA A 68 25.25 -14.20 -1.74
CA ALA A 68 24.25 -14.07 -0.69
C ALA A 68 24.52 -12.82 0.16
N ILE A 69 23.44 -12.08 0.46
CA ILE A 69 23.45 -10.95 1.39
C ILE A 69 22.60 -11.32 2.58
N VAL A 70 23.20 -11.38 3.75
CA VAL A 70 22.53 -11.78 5.00
C VAL A 70 22.57 -10.62 6.01
N GLN A 71 21.52 -10.50 6.80
CA GLN A 71 21.51 -9.61 7.96
C GLN A 71 22.21 -10.33 9.14
N ASP A 72 23.19 -9.70 9.78
CA ASP A 72 23.98 -10.35 10.83
C ASP A 72 23.11 -10.77 12.03
N ALA A 73 22.10 -9.97 12.38
CA ALA A 73 21.19 -10.27 13.49
C ALA A 73 20.15 -11.38 13.16
N ASN A 74 19.77 -11.54 11.89
CA ASN A 74 18.82 -12.55 11.42
C ASN A 74 19.25 -13.06 10.04
N PRO A 75 20.18 -14.04 9.98
CA PRO A 75 20.79 -14.45 8.72
C PRO A 75 19.86 -15.29 7.82
N ASP A 76 18.80 -15.88 8.35
CA ASP A 76 17.86 -16.72 7.63
C ASP A 76 16.44 -16.13 7.62
N PRO A 77 15.81 -16.05 6.44
CA PRO A 77 16.40 -16.26 5.11
C PRO A 77 17.36 -15.14 4.72
N ALA A 78 18.31 -15.41 3.82
CA ALA A 78 19.15 -14.37 3.22
C ALA A 78 18.25 -13.28 2.60
N ILE A 79 18.62 -12.02 2.78
CA ILE A 79 17.84 -10.89 2.22
C ILE A 79 17.88 -10.92 0.69
N VAL A 80 19.06 -11.21 0.14
CA VAL A 80 19.27 -11.37 -1.29
C VAL A 80 20.11 -12.61 -1.54
N HIS A 81 19.68 -13.43 -2.50
CA HIS A 81 20.45 -14.52 -3.05
C HIS A 81 20.48 -14.40 -4.56
N VAL A 82 21.67 -14.36 -5.14
CA VAL A 82 21.90 -14.25 -6.59
C VAL A 82 22.63 -15.51 -7.06
N PRO A 83 21.97 -16.42 -7.76
CA PRO A 83 22.62 -17.64 -8.28
C PRO A 83 23.76 -17.33 -9.24
N ARG A 84 23.58 -16.33 -10.12
CA ARG A 84 24.63 -15.89 -11.06
C ARG A 84 24.55 -14.39 -11.32
N LEU A 85 25.68 -13.74 -11.19
CA LEU A 85 25.91 -12.36 -11.59
C LEU A 85 27.10 -12.32 -12.56
N SER A 86 26.92 -11.79 -13.76
CA SER A 86 27.98 -11.62 -14.72
C SER A 86 28.21 -10.14 -15.00
N SER A 87 29.47 -9.73 -15.05
CA SER A 87 29.88 -8.40 -15.44
C SER A 87 30.91 -8.47 -16.55
N SER A 88 30.65 -7.82 -17.67
CA SER A 88 31.56 -7.74 -18.81
C SER A 88 31.98 -6.30 -19.09
N VAL A 89 33.24 -6.11 -19.45
CA VAL A 89 33.77 -4.80 -19.80
C VAL A 89 33.84 -4.65 -21.32
N GLN A 90 33.34 -3.52 -21.84
CA GLN A 90 33.37 -3.24 -23.27
C GLN A 90 34.79 -2.91 -23.75
N TRP A 91 35.45 -3.84 -24.47
CA TRP A 91 36.82 -3.72 -24.93
C TRP A 91 37.07 -2.47 -25.83
N ARG A 92 36.05 -2.04 -26.59
CA ARG A 92 36.14 -0.81 -27.42
C ARG A 92 36.25 0.46 -26.56
N ALA A 93 35.59 0.49 -25.41
CA ALA A 93 35.67 1.60 -24.46
C ALA A 93 37.04 1.63 -23.78
N LEU A 94 37.67 0.48 -23.51
CA LEU A 94 39.01 0.37 -22.98
C LEU A 94 40.06 1.00 -23.90
N LEU A 95 39.91 0.87 -25.22
CA LEU A 95 40.78 1.52 -26.19
C LEU A 95 40.74 3.06 -26.11
N SER A 96 39.67 3.60 -25.55
CA SER A 96 39.46 5.05 -25.30
C SER A 96 39.73 5.42 -23.83
N ALA A 97 40.44 4.58 -23.08
CA ALA A 97 40.68 4.71 -21.62
C ALA A 97 39.42 4.92 -20.80
N ARG A 98 38.28 4.35 -21.23
CA ARG A 98 37.00 4.36 -20.52
C ARG A 98 36.66 2.94 -20.11
N VAL A 99 36.31 2.74 -18.83
CA VAL A 99 35.80 1.45 -18.35
C VAL A 99 34.29 1.54 -18.36
N VAL A 100 33.64 0.74 -19.20
CA VAL A 100 32.19 0.62 -19.34
C VAL A 100 31.83 -0.83 -19.19
N SER A 101 30.92 -1.16 -18.29
CA SER A 101 30.50 -2.53 -18.05
C SER A 101 29.02 -2.76 -18.36
N ASP A 102 28.72 -3.97 -18.77
CA ASP A 102 27.36 -4.51 -18.84
C ASP A 102 27.22 -5.56 -17.73
N VAL A 103 26.16 -5.47 -16.95
CA VAL A 103 25.90 -6.34 -15.79
C VAL A 103 24.60 -7.13 -16.03
N LEU A 104 24.68 -8.44 -15.88
CA LEU A 104 23.54 -9.35 -15.94
C LEU A 104 23.40 -10.07 -14.60
N VAL A 105 22.21 -9.99 -14.01
CA VAL A 105 21.83 -10.67 -12.77
C VAL A 105 20.73 -11.69 -13.11
N GLU A 106 21.02 -12.95 -12.93
CA GLU A 106 20.09 -14.03 -13.29
C GLU A 106 19.43 -14.61 -12.06
N ARG A 107 18.10 -14.64 -12.08
CA ARG A 107 17.21 -15.22 -11.07
C ARG A 107 17.52 -14.83 -9.62
N PRO A 108 17.74 -13.54 -9.34
CA PRO A 108 17.94 -13.13 -7.97
C PRO A 108 16.66 -13.36 -7.14
N GLN A 109 16.84 -13.82 -5.92
CA GLN A 109 15.79 -14.00 -4.92
C GLN A 109 15.96 -12.95 -3.84
N ILE A 110 14.92 -12.16 -3.62
CA ILE A 110 14.91 -11.09 -2.62
C ILE A 110 13.85 -11.43 -1.58
N HIS A 111 14.26 -11.56 -0.32
CA HIS A 111 13.37 -11.84 0.80
C HIS A 111 13.24 -10.59 1.67
N ILE A 112 12.04 -10.02 1.71
CA ILE A 112 11.67 -8.91 2.58
C ILE A 112 10.93 -9.52 3.78
N ASN A 113 11.60 -9.64 4.92
CA ASN A 113 11.03 -10.24 6.13
C ASN A 113 10.67 -9.15 7.13
N LEU A 114 9.41 -9.13 7.61
CA LEU A 114 8.94 -8.14 8.58
C LEU A 114 9.76 -8.15 9.89
N LYS A 115 10.24 -9.33 10.31
CA LYS A 115 11.11 -9.45 11.51
C LYS A 115 12.44 -8.73 11.29
N GLN A 116 13.06 -8.91 10.11
CA GLN A 116 14.30 -8.24 9.74
C GLN A 116 14.11 -6.72 9.64
N ILE A 117 13.00 -6.26 9.03
CA ILE A 117 12.67 -4.84 8.95
C ILE A 117 12.47 -4.21 10.33
N ARG A 118 11.78 -4.89 11.23
CA ARG A 118 11.58 -4.39 12.61
C ARG A 118 12.87 -4.31 13.39
N GLN A 119 13.75 -5.27 13.21
CA GLN A 119 15.09 -5.25 13.81
C GLN A 119 15.89 -4.05 13.29
N GLU A 120 15.84 -3.81 11.99
CA GLU A 120 16.50 -2.69 11.33
C GLU A 120 15.94 -1.33 11.77
N ALA A 121 14.63 -1.24 11.97
CA ALA A 121 13.96 -0.02 12.46
C ALA A 121 14.24 0.25 13.96
N ALA A 122 14.57 -0.79 14.72
CA ALA A 122 14.96 -0.69 16.14
C ALA A 122 16.44 -0.36 16.34
N ASP A 123 17.25 -0.45 15.29
CA ASP A 123 18.68 -0.14 15.29
C ASP A 123 18.87 1.36 15.01
N ASP A 124 19.76 2.00 15.77
CA ASP A 124 20.08 3.43 15.66
C ASP A 124 20.90 3.80 14.41
N VAL A 125 21.25 2.83 13.55
CA VAL A 125 22.00 3.08 12.30
C VAL A 125 21.04 3.46 11.16
N PRO A 126 21.04 4.72 10.70
CA PRO A 126 20.21 5.15 9.56
C PRO A 126 20.57 4.38 8.29
N LEU A 127 19.59 4.19 7.41
CA LEU A 127 19.76 3.44 6.15
C LEU A 127 20.92 3.98 5.28
N LYS A 128 21.10 5.31 5.26
CA LYS A 128 22.19 6.01 4.55
C LYS A 128 23.59 5.68 5.08
N ASP A 129 23.68 5.32 6.37
CA ASP A 129 24.97 5.06 7.06
C ASP A 129 25.31 3.57 7.07
N ARG A 130 24.48 2.72 6.42
CA ARG A 130 24.73 1.26 6.31
C ARG A 130 25.74 0.90 5.22
N GLY A 131 26.16 1.86 4.41
CA GLY A 131 27.28 1.71 3.48
C GLY A 131 26.99 0.98 2.18
N TRP A 132 25.71 0.79 1.80
CA TRP A 132 25.33 0.08 0.57
C TRP A 132 25.88 0.73 -0.69
N GLN A 133 25.81 2.07 -0.79
CA GLN A 133 26.30 2.80 -1.95
C GLN A 133 27.82 2.74 -2.06
N GLU A 134 28.49 2.90 -0.92
CA GLU A 134 29.95 2.82 -0.82
C GLU A 134 30.44 1.40 -1.16
N ALA A 135 29.75 0.36 -0.68
CA ALA A 135 30.09 -1.03 -0.99
C ALA A 135 29.97 -1.32 -2.49
N VAL A 136 28.90 -0.88 -3.14
CA VAL A 136 28.69 -1.06 -4.59
C VAL A 136 29.71 -0.23 -5.38
N GLN A 137 30.00 1.01 -4.97
CA GLN A 137 30.97 1.88 -5.63
C GLN A 137 32.41 1.37 -5.49
N ALA A 138 32.75 0.75 -4.36
CA ALA A 138 34.09 0.18 -4.13
C ALA A 138 34.40 -1.00 -5.07
N VAL A 139 33.40 -1.74 -5.49
CA VAL A 139 33.55 -2.89 -6.40
C VAL A 139 33.32 -2.50 -7.86
N THR A 140 32.50 -1.50 -8.11
CA THR A 140 32.17 -1.02 -9.46
C THR A 140 32.52 0.47 -9.65
N PRO A 141 33.80 0.85 -9.68
CA PRO A 141 34.18 2.26 -9.95
C PRO A 141 33.92 2.68 -11.42
N VAL A 142 32.99 2.05 -12.08
CA VAL A 142 32.86 1.99 -13.53
C VAL A 142 31.45 2.41 -13.92
N LYS A 143 31.33 3.10 -15.04
CA LYS A 143 30.04 3.37 -15.67
C LYS A 143 29.40 2.02 -16.07
N VAL A 144 28.22 1.69 -15.52
CA VAL A 144 27.41 0.58 -16.00
C VAL A 144 26.56 1.07 -17.18
N ASN A 145 26.85 0.53 -18.36
CA ASN A 145 26.11 0.89 -19.57
C ASN A 145 24.74 0.21 -19.62
N LEU A 146 24.71 -1.07 -19.22
CA LEU A 146 23.50 -1.89 -19.20
C LEU A 146 23.47 -2.72 -17.93
N LEU A 147 22.38 -2.60 -17.17
CA LEU A 147 22.01 -3.50 -16.10
C LEU A 147 20.77 -4.29 -16.53
N GLN A 148 20.89 -5.59 -16.57
CA GLN A 148 19.77 -6.51 -16.80
C GLN A 148 19.58 -7.38 -15.59
N VAL A 149 18.34 -7.48 -15.11
CA VAL A 149 17.91 -8.46 -14.13
C VAL A 149 16.89 -9.33 -14.83
N VAL A 150 17.08 -10.64 -14.80
CA VAL A 150 16.23 -11.61 -15.50
C VAL A 150 15.62 -12.56 -14.48
N GLU A 151 14.30 -12.74 -14.56
CA GLU A 151 13.53 -13.69 -13.74
C GLU A 151 13.75 -13.53 -12.22
N ALA A 152 13.83 -12.30 -11.72
CA ALA A 152 13.93 -12.06 -10.29
C ALA A 152 12.64 -12.47 -9.58
N GLU A 153 12.78 -12.92 -8.33
CA GLU A 153 11.69 -13.16 -7.41
C GLU A 153 11.83 -12.31 -6.17
N VAL A 154 10.76 -11.59 -5.81
CA VAL A 154 10.68 -10.84 -4.56
C VAL A 154 9.60 -11.47 -3.68
N THR A 155 9.96 -11.87 -2.49
CA THR A 155 9.07 -12.51 -1.51
C THR A 155 8.98 -11.65 -0.26
N TYR A 156 7.77 -11.20 0.08
CA TYR A 156 7.50 -10.53 1.34
C TYR A 156 6.93 -11.52 2.36
N ILE A 157 7.64 -11.71 3.47
CA ILE A 157 7.30 -12.60 4.56
C ILE A 157 6.77 -11.76 5.72
N ASP A 158 5.49 -11.92 6.07
CA ASP A 158 4.83 -11.15 7.11
C ASP A 158 4.68 -11.90 8.42
N GLN A 159 3.80 -12.90 8.44
CA GLN A 159 3.48 -13.71 9.62
C GLN A 159 3.26 -15.16 9.21
N GLU A 160 3.93 -16.07 9.88
CA GLU A 160 3.59 -17.48 9.78
C GLU A 160 2.25 -17.77 10.51
N PRO A 161 1.38 -18.65 10.00
CA PRO A 161 1.54 -19.55 8.84
C PRO A 161 0.98 -18.98 7.52
N LEU A 162 0.83 -17.68 7.35
CA LEU A 162 0.25 -17.07 6.16
C LEU A 162 1.22 -17.15 4.97
N GLU A 163 0.67 -17.37 3.78
CA GLU A 163 1.46 -17.42 2.56
C GLU A 163 2.17 -16.08 2.30
N PRO A 164 3.46 -16.11 1.92
CA PRO A 164 4.20 -14.90 1.59
C PRO A 164 3.67 -14.24 0.31
N LEU A 165 3.75 -12.92 0.26
CA LEU A 165 3.44 -12.16 -0.96
C LEU A 165 4.59 -12.29 -1.95
N ARG A 166 4.28 -12.59 -3.22
CA ARG A 166 5.30 -12.83 -4.25
C ARG A 166 5.12 -11.89 -5.44
N LEU A 167 6.24 -11.32 -5.85
CA LEU A 167 6.41 -10.67 -7.14
C LEU A 167 7.44 -11.51 -7.92
N GLY A 168 6.99 -12.24 -8.92
CA GLY A 168 7.80 -13.19 -9.68
C GLY A 168 8.06 -12.74 -11.11
N GLN A 169 8.96 -13.45 -11.80
CA GLN A 169 9.32 -13.21 -13.19
C GLN A 169 9.69 -11.73 -13.46
N VAL A 170 10.34 -11.09 -12.48
CA VAL A 170 10.71 -9.69 -12.62
C VAL A 170 11.89 -9.57 -13.58
N ASN A 171 11.65 -8.85 -14.66
CA ASN A 171 12.67 -8.48 -15.62
C ASN A 171 12.87 -6.96 -15.53
N LEU A 172 14.10 -6.54 -15.30
CA LEU A 172 14.50 -5.14 -15.24
C LEU A 172 15.61 -4.87 -16.24
N ARG A 173 15.47 -3.78 -16.97
CA ARG A 173 16.50 -3.24 -17.85
C ARG A 173 16.72 -1.79 -17.51
N ALA A 174 17.96 -1.44 -17.16
CA ALA A 174 18.38 -0.07 -16.95
C ALA A 174 19.65 0.23 -17.75
N GLU A 175 19.71 1.40 -18.33
CA GLU A 175 20.82 1.81 -19.17
C GLU A 175 21.50 3.07 -18.62
N ASN A 176 22.75 3.30 -19.03
CA ASN A 176 23.50 4.53 -18.77
C ASN A 176 23.58 4.89 -17.26
N ILE A 177 23.79 3.90 -16.40
CA ILE A 177 24.01 4.14 -14.97
C ILE A 177 25.39 4.77 -14.82
N ARG A 178 25.39 6.06 -14.48
CA ARG A 178 26.62 6.84 -14.35
C ARG A 178 27.20 6.68 -12.95
N ASN A 179 28.51 6.79 -12.81
CA ASN A 179 29.20 6.88 -11.52
C ASN A 179 29.42 8.34 -11.05
N ILE A 180 28.74 9.30 -11.68
CA ILE A 180 28.79 10.72 -11.34
C ILE A 180 27.40 11.13 -10.88
N ARG A 181 27.32 11.82 -9.76
CA ARG A 181 26.05 12.34 -9.22
C ARG A 181 25.43 13.32 -10.20
N SER A 182 24.13 13.13 -10.44
CA SER A 182 23.30 14.01 -11.25
C SER A 182 22.83 15.22 -10.44
N GLU A 183 22.39 16.27 -11.14
CA GLU A 183 21.67 17.35 -10.46
C GLU A 183 20.32 16.86 -9.93
N VAL A 184 19.83 17.52 -8.87
CA VAL A 184 18.55 17.14 -8.25
C VAL A 184 17.41 17.30 -9.27
N GLY A 185 16.71 16.21 -9.53
CA GLY A 185 15.61 16.16 -10.51
C GLY A 185 16.00 15.69 -11.90
N GLU A 186 17.27 15.36 -12.15
CA GLU A 186 17.70 14.65 -13.35
C GLU A 186 17.58 13.14 -13.17
N PHE A 187 17.11 12.46 -14.19
CA PHE A 187 16.95 11.00 -14.24
C PHE A 187 17.71 10.46 -15.46
N PRO A 188 19.03 10.26 -15.37
CA PRO A 188 19.87 10.00 -16.54
C PRO A 188 19.74 8.60 -17.12
N SER A 189 19.16 7.65 -16.38
CA SER A 189 19.16 6.23 -16.72
C SER A 189 17.78 5.78 -17.16
N PRO A 190 17.53 5.47 -18.45
CA PRO A 190 16.32 4.78 -18.86
C PRO A 190 16.11 3.49 -18.04
N LEU A 191 14.87 3.24 -17.62
CA LEU A 191 14.50 2.12 -16.78
C LEU A 191 13.21 1.49 -17.28
N GLN A 192 13.24 0.17 -17.49
CA GLN A 192 12.06 -0.65 -17.78
C GLN A 192 12.01 -1.81 -16.82
N LEU A 193 10.81 -2.09 -16.30
CA LEU A 193 10.56 -3.22 -15.42
C LEU A 193 9.23 -3.89 -15.81
N GLN A 194 9.22 -5.20 -15.79
CA GLN A 194 8.03 -6.02 -15.96
C GLN A 194 8.05 -7.15 -14.92
N GLY A 195 6.88 -7.58 -14.46
CA GLY A 195 6.80 -8.67 -13.50
C GLY A 195 5.37 -9.16 -13.28
N VAL A 196 5.26 -10.28 -12.58
CA VAL A 196 3.98 -10.92 -12.24
C VAL A 196 3.73 -10.75 -10.74
N VAL A 197 2.69 -9.99 -10.42
CA VAL A 197 2.26 -9.73 -9.04
C VAL A 197 1.32 -10.83 -8.59
N PHE A 198 1.63 -11.48 -7.46
CA PHE A 198 0.76 -12.48 -6.84
C PHE A 198 0.34 -13.60 -7.78
N GLY A 199 1.26 -14.03 -8.65
CA GLY A 199 1.09 -15.18 -9.55
C GLY A 199 0.31 -14.93 -10.84
N THR A 200 -0.57 -13.92 -10.91
CA THR A 200 -1.44 -13.67 -12.08
C THR A 200 -1.57 -12.21 -12.49
N GLY A 201 -1.31 -11.25 -11.61
CA GLY A 201 -1.36 -9.83 -11.94
C GLY A 201 -0.13 -9.41 -12.72
N ASN A 202 -0.28 -8.52 -13.70
CA ASN A 202 0.83 -7.95 -14.44
C ASN A 202 1.22 -6.59 -13.88
N LEU A 203 2.52 -6.35 -13.79
CA LEU A 203 3.12 -5.07 -13.46
C LEU A 203 4.07 -4.67 -14.59
N TRP A 204 3.99 -3.43 -15.03
CA TRP A 204 5.01 -2.82 -15.86
C TRP A 204 5.34 -1.41 -15.39
N LEU A 205 6.58 -1.00 -15.63
CA LEU A 205 7.09 0.33 -15.34
C LEU A 205 8.04 0.74 -16.47
N ASP A 206 7.85 1.94 -17.01
CA ASP A 206 8.69 2.50 -18.07
C ASP A 206 9.01 3.97 -17.74
N GLY A 207 10.29 4.29 -17.69
CA GLY A 207 10.72 5.63 -17.32
C GLY A 207 12.22 5.79 -17.18
N HIS A 208 12.61 6.56 -16.19
CA HIS A 208 13.99 6.92 -15.95
C HIS A 208 14.31 6.91 -14.45
N ALA A 209 15.59 6.67 -14.11
CA ALA A 209 16.08 6.65 -12.74
C ALA A 209 17.38 7.43 -12.55
N ASP A 210 17.63 7.89 -11.34
CA ASP A 210 18.96 8.25 -10.85
C ASP A 210 19.35 7.25 -9.76
N PHE A 211 20.24 6.33 -10.09
CA PHE A 211 20.71 5.27 -9.21
C PHE A 211 21.65 5.76 -8.10
N LEU A 212 22.19 6.98 -8.23
CA LEU A 212 23.10 7.58 -7.26
C LEU A 212 22.44 8.64 -6.37
N ALA A 213 21.14 8.87 -6.54
CA ALA A 213 20.40 9.76 -5.64
C ALA A 213 20.46 9.24 -4.20
N THR A 214 20.70 10.15 -3.27
CA THR A 214 20.76 9.84 -1.84
C THR A 214 19.53 10.36 -1.11
N PRO A 215 18.95 9.64 -0.15
CA PRO A 215 19.38 8.34 0.42
C PRO A 215 18.93 7.11 -0.38
N HIS A 216 18.09 7.26 -1.39
CA HIS A 216 17.53 6.18 -2.20
C HIS A 216 17.54 6.53 -3.68
N VAL A 217 17.49 5.52 -4.53
CA VAL A 217 17.30 5.67 -5.98
C VAL A 217 16.09 6.55 -6.27
N ALA A 218 16.28 7.57 -7.11
CA ALA A 218 15.19 8.39 -7.59
C ALA A 218 14.62 7.81 -8.89
N VAL A 219 13.30 7.83 -9.05
CA VAL A 219 12.60 7.23 -10.18
C VAL A 219 11.50 8.15 -10.67
N LYS A 220 11.36 8.29 -11.99
CA LYS A 220 10.22 8.93 -12.64
C LYS A 220 9.75 8.05 -13.78
N ALA A 221 8.55 7.50 -13.67
CA ALA A 221 8.08 6.49 -14.62
C ALA A 221 6.57 6.46 -14.77
N GLN A 222 6.12 5.90 -15.89
CA GLN A 222 4.77 5.40 -16.05
C GLN A 222 4.67 4.01 -15.42
N LEU A 223 3.56 3.72 -14.79
CA LEU A 223 3.26 2.47 -14.08
C LEU A 223 1.93 1.93 -14.59
N GLY A 224 1.87 0.62 -14.84
CA GLY A 224 0.62 -0.09 -15.06
C GLY A 224 0.52 -1.36 -14.23
N LEU A 225 -0.67 -1.59 -13.72
CA LEU A 225 -1.06 -2.79 -12.99
C LEU A 225 -2.29 -3.39 -13.66
N GLU A 226 -2.29 -4.68 -13.95
CA GLU A 226 -3.41 -5.36 -14.57
C GLU A 226 -3.78 -6.62 -13.79
N ASN A 227 -5.07 -6.72 -13.42
CA ASN A 227 -5.66 -7.90 -12.79
C ASN A 227 -4.89 -8.42 -11.56
N VAL A 228 -4.34 -7.52 -10.75
CA VAL A 228 -3.62 -7.88 -9.51
C VAL A 228 -4.61 -8.46 -8.50
N PRO A 229 -4.48 -9.74 -8.10
CA PRO A 229 -5.44 -10.38 -7.20
C PRO A 229 -5.27 -9.91 -5.76
N LEU A 230 -6.26 -9.19 -5.24
CA LEU A 230 -6.23 -8.62 -3.89
C LEU A 230 -6.32 -9.69 -2.78
N GLY A 231 -6.82 -10.89 -3.09
CA GLY A 231 -6.90 -11.98 -2.11
C GLY A 231 -5.56 -12.36 -1.48
N TYR A 232 -4.45 -12.09 -2.14
CA TYR A 232 -3.11 -12.36 -1.63
C TYR A 232 -2.66 -11.41 -0.51
N VAL A 233 -3.24 -10.19 -0.40
CA VAL A 233 -2.89 -9.27 0.69
C VAL A 233 -3.58 -9.59 2.02
N LYS A 234 -4.20 -10.77 2.16
CA LYS A 234 -4.78 -11.27 3.43
C LYS A 234 -3.84 -11.14 4.64
N PRO A 235 -2.53 -11.47 4.54
CA PRO A 235 -1.61 -11.34 5.67
C PRO A 235 -1.60 -9.92 6.26
N ILE A 236 -1.59 -8.92 5.38
CA ILE A 236 -1.61 -7.52 5.79
C ILE A 236 -3.00 -7.14 6.33
N ALA A 237 -4.07 -7.49 5.61
CA ALA A 237 -5.45 -7.16 5.96
C ALA A 237 -5.86 -7.72 7.33
N SER A 238 -5.46 -8.96 7.64
CA SER A 238 -5.82 -9.63 8.90
C SER A 238 -5.28 -8.91 10.14
N ARG A 239 -4.14 -8.23 10.03
CA ARG A 239 -3.61 -7.39 11.12
C ARG A 239 -4.52 -6.23 11.49
N TYR A 240 -5.37 -5.81 10.56
CA TYR A 240 -6.31 -4.70 10.73
C TYR A 240 -7.75 -5.17 10.95
N ASN A 241 -7.94 -6.43 11.35
CA ASN A 241 -9.25 -7.06 11.56
C ASN A 241 -10.09 -7.09 10.26
N ILE A 242 -9.44 -7.13 9.11
CA ILE A 242 -10.09 -7.18 7.81
C ILE A 242 -10.00 -8.59 7.22
N ILE A 243 -11.14 -9.20 6.94
CA ILE A 243 -11.24 -10.40 6.12
C ILE A 243 -11.38 -9.98 4.67
N LEU A 244 -10.40 -10.36 3.87
CA LEU A 244 -10.37 -10.12 2.43
C LEU A 244 -10.63 -11.42 1.68
N LYS A 245 -11.71 -11.49 0.89
CA LYS A 245 -12.16 -12.72 0.22
C LYS A 245 -11.93 -12.74 -1.28
N GLY A 246 -11.39 -11.70 -1.86
CA GLY A 246 -11.12 -11.64 -3.29
C GLY A 246 -11.09 -10.22 -3.82
N GLY A 247 -11.19 -10.12 -5.15
CA GLY A 247 -11.10 -8.88 -5.91
C GLY A 247 -9.82 -8.77 -6.70
N THR A 248 -9.85 -7.95 -7.73
CA THR A 248 -8.69 -7.61 -8.57
C THR A 248 -8.53 -6.12 -8.66
N LEU A 249 -7.28 -5.66 -8.75
CA LEU A 249 -6.90 -4.27 -8.96
C LEU A 249 -6.25 -4.12 -10.32
N SER A 250 -6.70 -3.14 -11.09
CA SER A 250 -6.03 -2.64 -12.30
C SER A 250 -5.90 -1.12 -12.22
N GLY A 251 -4.84 -0.58 -12.79
CA GLY A 251 -4.65 0.88 -12.81
C GLY A 251 -3.42 1.27 -13.62
N ALA A 252 -3.42 2.52 -14.04
CA ALA A 252 -2.29 3.11 -14.76
C ALA A 252 -2.07 4.55 -14.32
N GLY A 253 -0.82 4.99 -14.38
CA GLY A 253 -0.48 6.35 -13.98
C GLY A 253 1.02 6.63 -14.01
N ALA A 254 1.41 7.74 -13.44
CA ALA A 254 2.77 8.19 -13.32
C ALA A 254 3.23 8.20 -11.85
N ILE A 255 4.46 7.81 -11.63
CA ILE A 255 5.12 7.94 -10.33
C ILE A 255 6.39 8.79 -10.47
N GLU A 256 6.65 9.60 -9.45
CA GLU A 256 7.93 10.29 -9.29
C GLU A 256 8.34 10.17 -7.82
N TYR A 257 9.49 9.60 -7.60
CA TYR A 257 10.08 9.44 -6.29
C TYR A 257 11.47 10.07 -6.27
N THR A 258 11.62 11.11 -5.49
CA THR A 258 12.91 11.73 -5.18
C THR A 258 13.05 11.90 -3.67
N PRO A 259 14.22 12.20 -3.13
CA PRO A 259 14.40 12.47 -1.71
C PRO A 259 13.49 13.59 -1.15
N SER A 260 13.16 14.57 -1.98
CA SER A 260 12.35 15.74 -1.60
C SER A 260 10.90 15.68 -2.06
N ARG A 261 10.56 14.81 -3.02
CA ARG A 261 9.22 14.79 -3.65
C ARG A 261 8.78 13.36 -3.94
N LYS A 262 7.55 13.06 -3.55
CA LYS A 262 6.89 11.78 -3.82
C LYS A 262 5.57 12.07 -4.53
N VAL A 263 5.43 11.60 -5.75
CA VAL A 263 4.23 11.78 -6.56
C VAL A 263 3.72 10.41 -7.00
N ALA A 264 2.43 10.18 -6.77
CA ALA A 264 1.69 9.09 -7.39
C ALA A 264 0.44 9.71 -8.03
N HIS A 265 0.42 9.77 -9.34
CA HIS A 265 -0.70 10.28 -10.11
C HIS A 265 -1.26 9.15 -10.97
N LEU A 266 -2.34 8.54 -10.51
CA LEU A 266 -3.07 7.52 -11.24
C LEU A 266 -4.07 8.22 -12.19
N GLN A 267 -4.01 7.91 -13.44
CA GLN A 267 -5.01 8.34 -14.42
C GLN A 267 -6.31 7.58 -14.19
N GLN A 268 -6.17 6.27 -13.96
CA GLN A 268 -7.29 5.39 -13.69
C GLN A 268 -6.88 4.30 -12.70
N ALA A 269 -7.78 3.97 -11.78
CA ALA A 269 -7.67 2.81 -10.90
C ALA A 269 -9.03 2.11 -10.80
N THR A 270 -9.07 0.81 -11.03
CA THR A 270 -10.29 0.01 -10.98
C THR A 270 -10.10 -1.19 -10.06
N VAL A 271 -11.01 -1.33 -9.10
CA VAL A 271 -11.12 -2.51 -8.24
C VAL A 271 -12.40 -3.26 -8.61
N HIS A 272 -12.26 -4.53 -8.97
CA HIS A 272 -13.38 -5.35 -9.39
C HIS A 272 -13.59 -6.52 -8.42
N GLY A 273 -14.85 -6.75 -8.02
CA GLY A 273 -15.25 -7.93 -7.25
C GLY A 273 -14.64 -8.02 -5.84
N LEU A 274 -14.32 -6.88 -5.23
CA LEU A 274 -13.76 -6.81 -3.88
C LEU A 274 -14.81 -7.28 -2.86
N ARG A 275 -14.40 -8.19 -1.97
CA ARG A 275 -15.21 -8.65 -0.85
C ARG A 275 -14.42 -8.52 0.44
N ILE A 276 -14.82 -7.58 1.28
CA ILE A 276 -14.17 -7.31 2.56
C ILE A 276 -15.19 -7.28 3.70
N ASP A 277 -14.81 -7.84 4.85
CA ASP A 277 -15.50 -7.69 6.11
C ASP A 277 -14.53 -7.15 7.17
N TYR A 278 -14.91 -6.12 7.90
CA TYR A 278 -14.21 -5.66 9.09
C TYR A 278 -14.80 -6.36 10.32
N ILE A 279 -13.97 -6.91 11.20
CA ILE A 279 -14.39 -7.60 12.42
C ILE A 279 -14.10 -6.72 13.63
N HIS A 280 -15.15 -6.44 14.40
CA HIS A 280 -15.04 -5.85 15.72
C HIS A 280 -15.28 -6.91 16.80
N SER A 281 -14.37 -6.99 17.76
CA SER A 281 -14.52 -7.87 18.93
C SER A 281 -14.11 -7.15 20.21
N ALA A 282 -14.61 -7.61 21.36
CA ALA A 282 -14.22 -7.07 22.65
C ALA A 282 -12.70 -7.19 22.91
N GLN A 283 -12.06 -8.22 22.35
CA GLN A 283 -10.61 -8.44 22.50
C GLN A 283 -9.75 -7.46 21.70
N THR A 284 -10.28 -6.92 20.59
CA THR A 284 -9.55 -6.01 19.70
C THR A 284 -9.90 -4.53 19.92
N ALA A 285 -10.88 -4.22 20.76
CA ALA A 285 -11.43 -2.86 20.92
C ALA A 285 -10.40 -1.79 21.29
N GLU A 286 -9.47 -2.07 22.20
CA GLU A 286 -8.40 -1.12 22.56
C GLU A 286 -7.42 -0.86 21.40
N VAL A 287 -7.03 -1.92 20.69
CA VAL A 287 -6.14 -1.85 19.53
C VAL A 287 -6.83 -1.11 18.39
N GLU A 288 -8.13 -1.31 18.19
CA GLU A 288 -8.94 -0.61 17.20
C GLU A 288 -9.02 0.89 17.49
N GLN A 289 -9.19 1.26 18.75
CA GLN A 289 -9.19 2.68 19.16
C GLN A 289 -7.85 3.35 18.90
N GLU A 290 -6.73 2.67 19.22
CA GLU A 290 -5.40 3.21 18.97
C GLU A 290 -5.13 3.35 17.47
N ARG A 291 -5.52 2.37 16.65
CA ARG A 291 -5.47 2.45 15.18
C ARG A 291 -6.30 3.63 14.66
N GLY A 292 -7.49 3.87 15.23
CA GLY A 292 -8.30 5.02 14.89
C GLY A 292 -7.56 6.36 15.10
N LYS A 293 -6.78 6.49 16.18
CA LYS A 293 -5.92 7.65 16.42
C LYS A 293 -4.80 7.75 15.39
N GLN A 294 -4.14 6.62 15.06
CA GLN A 294 -3.07 6.58 14.05
C GLN A 294 -3.59 6.96 12.66
N VAL A 295 -4.78 6.51 12.26
CA VAL A 295 -5.40 6.88 10.98
C VAL A 295 -5.69 8.38 10.92
N ARG A 296 -6.18 8.99 12.02
CA ARG A 296 -6.39 10.44 12.09
C ARG A 296 -5.07 11.22 11.96
N GLN A 297 -4.03 10.80 12.67
CA GLN A 297 -2.70 11.41 12.57
C GLN A 297 -2.12 11.28 11.16
N ALA A 298 -2.25 10.11 10.54
CA ALA A 298 -1.81 9.89 9.17
C ALA A 298 -2.59 10.79 8.17
N ALA A 299 -3.91 10.91 8.32
CA ALA A 299 -4.73 11.79 7.49
C ALA A 299 -4.27 13.26 7.60
N GLN A 300 -3.92 13.71 8.80
CA GLN A 300 -3.38 15.04 9.03
C GLN A 300 -2.00 15.24 8.39
N GLN A 301 -1.10 14.25 8.50
CA GLN A 301 0.24 14.31 7.94
C GLN A 301 0.26 14.30 6.41
N VAL A 302 -0.69 13.58 5.78
CA VAL A 302 -0.78 13.43 4.32
C VAL A 302 -1.51 14.61 3.68
N SER A 303 -2.48 15.20 4.38
CA SER A 303 -3.28 16.31 3.85
C SER A 303 -2.41 17.53 3.57
N ASN A 304 -2.45 18.00 2.31
CA ASN A 304 -1.68 19.15 1.82
C ASN A 304 -0.16 19.09 2.11
N ALA A 305 0.41 17.89 2.25
CA ALA A 305 1.83 17.69 2.54
C ALA A 305 2.68 18.16 1.34
N PRO A 306 3.59 19.15 1.49
CA PRO A 306 4.24 19.79 0.35
C PRO A 306 5.16 18.86 -0.46
N GLY A 307 5.69 17.81 0.16
CA GLY A 307 6.55 16.81 -0.50
C GLY A 307 5.83 15.56 -1.01
N LEU A 308 4.50 15.48 -0.86
CA LEU A 308 3.72 14.30 -1.19
C LEU A 308 2.48 14.67 -2.00
N LEU A 309 2.40 14.23 -3.24
CA LEU A 309 1.21 14.33 -4.07
C LEU A 309 0.66 12.93 -4.37
N LEU A 310 -0.53 12.65 -3.86
CA LEU A 310 -1.32 11.48 -4.20
C LEU A 310 -2.54 11.96 -4.98
N ARG A 311 -2.63 11.60 -6.24
CA ARG A 311 -3.73 11.99 -7.13
C ARG A 311 -4.26 10.80 -7.89
N ALA A 312 -5.56 10.74 -8.08
CA ALA A 312 -6.20 9.84 -9.03
C ALA A 312 -7.30 10.61 -9.78
N ASP A 313 -7.21 10.61 -11.11
CA ASP A 313 -8.19 11.32 -11.92
C ASP A 313 -9.53 10.58 -11.90
N GLU A 314 -9.48 9.24 -11.96
CA GLU A 314 -10.65 8.38 -11.86
C GLU A 314 -10.35 7.13 -11.02
N VAL A 315 -11.20 6.83 -10.04
CA VAL A 315 -11.20 5.59 -9.26
C VAL A 315 -12.57 4.94 -9.35
N SER A 316 -12.59 3.67 -9.74
CA SER A 316 -13.81 2.85 -9.82
C SER A 316 -13.70 1.60 -8.97
N ILE A 317 -14.69 1.34 -8.13
CA ILE A 317 -14.88 0.06 -7.44
C ILE A 317 -16.20 -0.51 -7.94
N VAL A 318 -16.18 -1.72 -8.51
CA VAL A 318 -17.35 -2.29 -9.17
C VAL A 318 -17.62 -3.72 -8.71
N LYS A 319 -18.90 -4.12 -8.70
CA LYS A 319 -19.37 -5.46 -8.31
C LYS A 319 -18.79 -5.94 -6.99
N SER A 320 -18.70 -5.05 -6.03
CA SER A 320 -17.99 -5.28 -4.77
C SER A 320 -18.96 -5.41 -3.60
N GLN A 321 -18.45 -5.85 -2.46
CA GLN A 321 -19.19 -5.98 -1.23
C GLN A 321 -18.31 -5.57 -0.06
N ILE A 322 -18.85 -4.78 0.85
CA ILE A 322 -18.23 -4.44 2.12
C ILE A 322 -19.15 -4.86 3.26
N GLY A 323 -18.58 -5.31 4.36
CA GLY A 323 -19.32 -5.73 5.54
C GLY A 323 -18.62 -5.34 6.83
N PHE A 324 -19.40 -5.33 7.88
CA PHE A 324 -18.99 -5.12 9.25
C PHE A 324 -19.59 -6.22 10.12
N ILE A 325 -18.75 -6.96 10.85
CA ILE A 325 -19.15 -8.03 11.76
C ILE A 325 -18.88 -7.56 13.18
N ASN A 326 -19.91 -7.55 14.02
CA ASN A 326 -19.77 -7.27 15.45
C ASN A 326 -19.85 -8.57 16.24
N GLU A 327 -18.69 -9.05 16.68
CA GLU A 327 -18.58 -10.23 17.54
C GLU A 327 -18.66 -9.90 19.04
N ALA A 328 -18.54 -8.62 19.41
CA ALA A 328 -18.71 -8.18 20.79
C ALA A 328 -20.19 -8.16 21.22
N ALA A 329 -21.11 -8.00 20.29
CA ALA A 329 -22.55 -7.97 20.55
C ALA A 329 -23.14 -9.39 20.72
N LYS A 330 -24.28 -9.48 21.42
CA LYS A 330 -25.04 -10.72 21.60
C LYS A 330 -26.50 -10.49 21.21
N PRO A 331 -27.00 -11.18 20.15
CA PRO A 331 -26.25 -12.04 19.22
C PRO A 331 -25.23 -11.24 18.38
N HIS A 332 -24.23 -11.94 17.84
CA HIS A 332 -23.34 -11.35 16.84
C HIS A 332 -24.15 -10.92 15.62
N TYR A 333 -23.76 -9.84 14.95
CA TYR A 333 -24.46 -9.40 13.75
C TYR A 333 -23.49 -8.93 12.67
N ARG A 334 -23.97 -8.96 11.43
CA ARG A 334 -23.25 -8.47 10.27
C ARG A 334 -24.09 -7.42 9.54
N LEU A 335 -23.51 -6.24 9.32
CA LEU A 335 -24.02 -5.22 8.41
C LEU A 335 -23.22 -5.27 7.13
N PHE A 336 -23.87 -5.10 5.98
CA PHE A 336 -23.17 -5.19 4.71
C PHE A 336 -23.83 -4.36 3.61
N LEU A 337 -23.03 -4.01 2.61
CA LEU A 337 -23.43 -3.38 1.37
C LEU A 337 -23.01 -4.30 0.22
N THR A 338 -23.97 -4.78 -0.56
CA THR A 338 -23.76 -5.59 -1.77
C THR A 338 -23.93 -4.76 -3.02
N ASP A 339 -23.55 -5.32 -4.17
CA ASP A 339 -23.60 -4.65 -5.46
C ASP A 339 -22.99 -3.24 -5.39
N LEU A 340 -21.91 -3.13 -4.62
CA LEU A 340 -21.24 -1.87 -4.37
C LEU A 340 -20.54 -1.38 -5.63
N GLU A 341 -20.91 -0.17 -6.05
CA GLU A 341 -20.20 0.60 -7.06
C GLU A 341 -19.77 1.95 -6.48
N VAL A 342 -18.51 2.31 -6.66
CA VAL A 342 -17.94 3.59 -6.26
C VAL A 342 -17.27 4.23 -7.46
N HIS A 343 -17.60 5.49 -7.73
CA HIS A 343 -16.90 6.33 -8.69
C HIS A 343 -16.37 7.57 -7.98
N LEU A 344 -15.05 7.74 -8.02
CA LEU A 344 -14.37 8.92 -7.53
C LEU A 344 -13.70 9.62 -8.70
N THR A 345 -13.86 10.92 -8.79
CA THR A 345 -13.16 11.74 -9.78
C THR A 345 -12.35 12.83 -9.11
N ASN A 346 -11.17 13.09 -9.65
CA ASN A 346 -10.23 14.10 -9.19
C ASN A 346 -9.86 13.96 -7.69
N PHE A 347 -9.61 12.71 -7.27
CA PHE A 347 -9.10 12.46 -5.93
C PHE A 347 -7.70 13.07 -5.76
N SER A 348 -7.46 13.81 -4.68
CA SER A 348 -6.14 14.35 -4.34
C SER A 348 -5.99 14.52 -2.83
N ASN A 349 -4.77 14.36 -2.34
CA ASN A 349 -4.44 14.77 -0.98
C ASN A 349 -4.18 16.28 -0.88
N HIS A 350 -3.97 16.97 -2.01
CA HIS A 350 -3.92 18.43 -2.10
C HIS A 350 -5.31 18.96 -2.41
N LEU A 351 -5.98 19.44 -1.38
CA LEU A 351 -7.37 19.88 -1.44
C LEU A 351 -7.54 21.31 -1.99
N SER A 352 -6.48 21.97 -2.37
CA SER A 352 -6.50 23.27 -3.06
C SER A 352 -6.70 23.13 -4.59
N GLU A 353 -6.56 21.92 -5.12
CA GLU A 353 -6.55 21.64 -6.56
C GLU A 353 -7.82 20.96 -7.04
N GLY A 354 -8.81 21.74 -7.44
CA GLY A 354 -10.01 21.24 -8.09
C GLY A 354 -11.05 20.65 -7.13
N THR A 355 -12.15 20.17 -7.70
CA THR A 355 -13.28 19.59 -6.97
C THR A 355 -13.25 18.07 -7.11
N MET A 356 -13.20 17.35 -6.00
CA MET A 356 -13.36 15.90 -5.97
C MET A 356 -14.85 15.57 -5.84
N VAL A 357 -15.30 14.59 -6.63
CA VAL A 357 -16.67 14.07 -6.59
C VAL A 357 -16.64 12.58 -6.31
N ALA A 358 -17.49 12.13 -5.39
CA ALA A 358 -17.70 10.72 -5.09
C ALA A 358 -19.16 10.35 -5.30
N LYS A 359 -19.40 9.22 -5.96
CA LYS A 359 -20.71 8.59 -6.08
C LYS A 359 -20.59 7.13 -5.65
N VAL A 360 -21.46 6.72 -4.74
CA VAL A 360 -21.55 5.34 -4.25
C VAL A 360 -22.97 4.84 -4.46
N THR A 361 -23.10 3.65 -5.04
CA THR A 361 -24.36 2.92 -5.13
C THR A 361 -24.21 1.51 -4.61
N GLY A 362 -25.30 0.89 -4.17
CA GLY A 362 -25.29 -0.48 -3.66
C GLY A 362 -26.62 -0.87 -3.03
N LYS A 363 -26.63 -2.02 -2.33
CA LYS A 363 -27.81 -2.50 -1.59
C LYS A 363 -27.44 -2.79 -0.14
N PHE A 364 -27.91 -1.94 0.77
CA PHE A 364 -27.74 -2.16 2.20
C PHE A 364 -28.56 -3.36 2.65
N MET A 365 -27.94 -4.27 3.40
CA MET A 365 -28.52 -5.53 3.86
C MET A 365 -29.17 -6.36 2.71
N GLY A 366 -28.62 -6.23 1.48
CA GLY A 366 -29.06 -6.96 0.30
C GLY A 366 -30.32 -6.42 -0.39
N SER A 367 -31.09 -5.54 0.24
CA SER A 367 -32.36 -5.00 -0.30
C SER A 367 -32.41 -3.48 -0.37
N GLY A 368 -31.87 -2.77 0.61
CA GLY A 368 -31.95 -1.31 0.73
C GLY A 368 -31.17 -0.57 -0.36
N GLN A 369 -31.87 0.01 -1.32
CA GLN A 369 -31.23 0.79 -2.40
C GLN A 369 -30.44 1.95 -1.78
N THR A 370 -29.15 1.95 -2.01
CA THR A 370 -28.22 2.90 -1.39
C THR A 370 -27.64 3.82 -2.47
N LEU A 371 -27.72 5.12 -2.23
CA LEU A 371 -27.08 6.15 -3.03
C LEU A 371 -26.37 7.14 -2.11
N VAL A 372 -25.08 7.37 -2.35
CA VAL A 372 -24.31 8.41 -1.66
C VAL A 372 -23.64 9.27 -2.72
N GLY A 373 -23.81 10.58 -2.62
CA GLY A 373 -23.09 11.59 -3.39
C GLY A 373 -22.29 12.48 -2.44
N ALA A 374 -21.02 12.73 -2.76
CA ALA A 374 -20.20 13.67 -2.02
C ALA A 374 -19.43 14.57 -2.99
N THR A 375 -19.28 15.83 -2.61
CA THR A 375 -18.53 16.84 -3.37
C THR A 375 -17.60 17.57 -2.40
N PHE A 376 -16.33 17.53 -2.69
CA PHE A 376 -15.28 18.17 -1.90
C PHE A 376 -14.69 19.30 -2.75
N ARG A 377 -14.84 20.53 -2.27
CA ARG A 377 -14.38 21.73 -2.97
C ARG A 377 -13.01 22.16 -2.46
N PRO A 378 -12.28 23.00 -3.23
CA PRO A 378 -11.02 23.54 -2.77
C PRO A 378 -11.13 24.23 -1.41
N GLU A 379 -10.22 23.90 -0.50
CA GLU A 379 -10.12 24.54 0.82
C GLU A 379 -9.49 25.93 0.67
N THR A 380 -10.25 26.96 0.99
CA THR A 380 -9.74 28.35 1.09
C THR A 380 -9.61 28.79 2.54
N ASP A 381 -10.66 28.55 3.34
CA ASP A 381 -10.76 28.94 4.74
C ASP A 381 -11.19 27.75 5.63
N GLY A 382 -10.65 26.57 5.36
CA GLY A 382 -11.01 25.32 6.01
C GLY A 382 -11.88 24.39 5.14
N PRO A 383 -12.40 23.29 5.72
CA PRO A 383 -13.13 22.28 5.00
C PRO A 383 -14.38 22.81 4.27
N ASP A 384 -14.50 22.51 2.98
CA ASP A 384 -15.71 22.79 2.19
C ASP A 384 -16.16 21.52 1.47
N PHE A 385 -17.20 20.86 1.98
CA PHE A 385 -17.78 19.69 1.33
C PHE A 385 -19.27 19.55 1.58
N ALA A 386 -19.91 18.76 0.73
CA ALA A 386 -21.29 18.37 0.87
C ALA A 386 -21.44 16.85 0.64
N ILE A 387 -22.23 16.21 1.48
CA ILE A 387 -22.56 14.77 1.40
C ILE A 387 -24.07 14.66 1.41
N ALA A 388 -24.64 13.88 0.49
CA ALA A 388 -26.02 13.46 0.49
C ALA A 388 -26.06 11.92 0.42
N ALA A 389 -26.85 11.29 1.28
CA ALA A 389 -26.99 9.85 1.27
C ALA A 389 -28.46 9.44 1.47
N SER A 390 -28.88 8.41 0.75
CA SER A 390 -30.14 7.73 0.95
C SER A 390 -29.94 6.22 0.99
N ILE A 391 -30.67 5.57 1.89
CA ILE A 391 -30.90 4.13 1.90
C ILE A 391 -32.40 3.96 1.89
N GLU A 392 -32.95 3.21 0.94
CA GLU A 392 -34.38 3.11 0.76
C GLU A 392 -34.85 1.66 0.75
N ASN A 393 -35.94 1.39 1.48
CA ASN A 393 -36.63 0.12 1.49
C ASN A 393 -35.74 -1.08 1.90
N THR A 394 -34.93 -0.90 2.93
CA THR A 394 -34.22 -2.04 3.55
C THR A 394 -35.21 -2.95 4.23
N ASP A 395 -35.22 -4.24 3.91
CA ASP A 395 -35.97 -5.25 4.65
C ASP A 395 -35.45 -5.37 6.07
N MET A 396 -36.30 -5.04 7.04
CA MET A 396 -35.92 -5.04 8.45
C MET A 396 -35.72 -6.45 9.02
N GLN A 397 -36.26 -7.51 8.41
CA GLN A 397 -35.97 -8.89 8.81
C GLN A 397 -34.49 -9.20 8.69
N ALA A 398 -33.83 -8.69 7.64
CA ALA A 398 -32.37 -8.83 7.48
C ALA A 398 -31.57 -8.17 8.61
N MET A 399 -32.15 -7.22 9.34
CA MET A 399 -31.55 -6.50 10.46
C MET A 399 -31.85 -7.13 11.82
N ASN A 400 -32.60 -8.24 11.93
CA ASN A 400 -33.06 -8.81 13.21
C ASN A 400 -31.93 -9.15 14.18
N GLN A 401 -30.77 -9.59 13.73
CA GLN A 401 -29.63 -9.81 14.63
C GLN A 401 -29.15 -8.51 15.29
N LEU A 402 -29.07 -7.41 14.53
CA LEU A 402 -28.77 -6.08 15.05
C LEU A 402 -29.85 -5.63 16.05
N LEU A 403 -31.13 -5.80 15.69
CA LEU A 403 -32.26 -5.39 16.50
C LEU A 403 -32.33 -6.18 17.83
N ARG A 404 -32.05 -7.49 17.81
CA ARG A 404 -31.92 -8.30 19.04
C ARG A 404 -30.75 -7.84 19.90
N ALA A 405 -29.59 -7.60 19.28
CA ALA A 405 -28.38 -7.22 20.02
C ALA A 405 -28.55 -5.90 20.80
N HIS A 406 -29.30 -4.94 20.25
CA HIS A 406 -29.40 -3.60 20.82
C HIS A 406 -30.82 -3.24 21.32
N GLY A 407 -31.86 -3.88 20.79
CA GLY A 407 -33.25 -3.59 21.12
C GLY A 407 -33.96 -4.71 21.85
N ASN A 408 -33.40 -5.94 21.83
CA ASN A 408 -33.99 -7.15 22.36
C ASN A 408 -35.40 -7.47 21.81
N PHE A 409 -35.58 -7.28 20.49
CA PHE A 409 -36.82 -7.58 19.77
C PHE A 409 -36.52 -7.98 18.31
N ASP A 410 -37.53 -8.57 17.68
CA ASP A 410 -37.55 -8.96 16.27
C ASP A 410 -38.65 -8.25 15.51
N VAL A 411 -38.40 -8.04 14.23
CA VAL A 411 -39.38 -7.54 13.30
C VAL A 411 -39.81 -8.66 12.35
N ALA A 412 -41.12 -8.89 12.29
CA ALA A 412 -41.76 -9.89 11.42
C ALA A 412 -41.77 -9.42 9.97
N ARG A 413 -41.97 -8.12 9.76
CA ARG A 413 -41.95 -7.42 8.48
C ARG A 413 -41.74 -5.93 8.71
N GLY A 414 -41.32 -5.23 7.67
CA GLY A 414 -41.18 -3.78 7.68
C GLY A 414 -39.99 -3.32 6.84
N PHE A 415 -40.01 -2.05 6.51
CA PHE A 415 -39.00 -1.42 5.71
C PHE A 415 -38.37 -0.24 6.45
N PHE A 416 -37.05 -0.20 6.43
CA PHE A 416 -36.26 0.91 6.93
C PHE A 416 -35.71 1.74 5.78
N SER A 417 -35.82 3.06 5.88
CA SER A 417 -35.16 4.01 4.99
C SER A 417 -34.50 5.11 5.80
N VAL A 418 -33.43 5.68 5.28
CA VAL A 418 -32.76 6.84 5.88
C VAL A 418 -32.30 7.81 4.81
N TYR A 419 -32.51 9.10 5.07
CA TYR A 419 -32.05 10.19 4.22
C TYR A 419 -31.19 11.13 5.07
N THR A 420 -30.08 11.57 4.54
CA THR A 420 -29.20 12.54 5.18
C THR A 420 -28.57 13.48 4.17
N GLU A 421 -28.47 14.73 4.55
CA GLU A 421 -27.64 15.72 3.87
C GLU A 421 -26.79 16.42 4.91
N LEU A 422 -25.53 16.62 4.58
CA LEU A 422 -24.57 17.31 5.42
C LEU A 422 -23.74 18.27 4.55
N ARG A 423 -23.63 19.51 4.99
CA ARG A 423 -22.78 20.52 4.36
C ARG A 423 -21.86 21.11 5.40
N VAL A 424 -20.57 21.09 5.10
CA VAL A 424 -19.52 21.74 5.89
C VAL A 424 -18.89 22.83 5.06
N LYS A 425 -18.81 24.05 5.61
CA LYS A 425 -18.18 25.19 4.96
C LYS A 425 -17.68 26.18 6.02
N ASN A 426 -16.41 26.58 5.93
CA ASN A 426 -15.79 27.55 6.84
C ASN A 426 -16.05 27.20 8.33
N GLY A 427 -15.86 25.94 8.69
CA GLY A 427 -16.13 25.44 10.03
C GLY A 427 -17.61 25.30 10.41
N ALA A 428 -18.55 25.87 9.65
CA ALA A 428 -19.98 25.71 9.92
C ALA A 428 -20.50 24.38 9.32
N VAL A 429 -21.25 23.64 10.13
CA VAL A 429 -21.90 22.39 9.75
C VAL A 429 -23.41 22.58 9.73
N ARG A 430 -24.06 22.18 8.64
CA ARG A 430 -25.51 22.18 8.51
C ARG A 430 -25.98 20.91 7.81
N GLY A 431 -27.08 20.36 8.26
CA GLY A 431 -27.62 19.17 7.63
C GLY A 431 -28.85 18.62 8.34
N TYR A 432 -29.20 17.40 7.97
CA TYR A 432 -30.25 16.65 8.65
C TYR A 432 -30.05 15.14 8.50
N VAL A 433 -30.68 14.39 9.38
CA VAL A 433 -30.87 12.93 9.30
C VAL A 433 -32.36 12.67 9.44
N LYS A 434 -32.93 11.86 8.53
CA LYS A 434 -34.35 11.50 8.51
C LYS A 434 -34.52 9.99 8.35
N PRO A 435 -34.60 9.20 9.43
CA PRO A 435 -34.99 7.81 9.38
C PRO A 435 -36.51 7.68 9.15
N LEU A 436 -36.91 6.65 8.42
CA LEU A 436 -38.31 6.31 8.14
C LEU A 436 -38.51 4.81 8.30
N PHE A 437 -39.61 4.43 8.93
CA PHE A 437 -40.06 3.05 9.08
C PHE A 437 -41.45 2.92 8.45
N LYS A 438 -41.65 1.87 7.67
CA LYS A 438 -42.92 1.61 7.01
C LYS A 438 -43.34 0.16 7.28
N GLU A 439 -44.62 -0.05 7.46
CA GLU A 439 -45.27 -1.38 7.60
C GLU A 439 -44.59 -2.29 8.63
N MET A 440 -44.11 -1.69 9.71
CA MET A 440 -43.37 -2.41 10.73
C MET A 440 -44.32 -3.23 11.62
N ASP A 441 -44.05 -4.55 11.69
CA ASP A 441 -44.77 -5.49 12.55
C ASP A 441 -43.72 -6.17 13.47
N VAL A 442 -43.88 -6.00 14.76
CA VAL A 442 -42.94 -6.46 15.79
C VAL A 442 -43.56 -7.66 16.52
N TYR A 443 -42.80 -8.72 16.70
CA TYR A 443 -43.23 -9.94 17.35
C TYR A 443 -43.63 -9.80 18.83
N ASP A 444 -43.29 -8.70 19.50
CA ASP A 444 -43.55 -8.50 20.93
C ASP A 444 -44.40 -7.25 21.16
N ALA A 445 -45.62 -7.46 21.62
CA ALA A 445 -46.79 -6.55 21.67
C ALA A 445 -46.74 -5.44 22.74
N HIS A 446 -45.57 -4.83 23.04
CA HIS A 446 -45.51 -3.69 23.95
C HIS A 446 -45.26 -2.41 23.18
N GLN A 447 -46.30 -1.58 23.00
CA GLN A 447 -46.27 -0.29 22.27
C GLN A 447 -45.15 0.68 22.67
N ASP A 448 -44.64 0.59 23.90
CA ASP A 448 -43.52 1.44 24.35
C ASP A 448 -42.15 1.05 23.78
N ARG A 449 -41.98 -0.15 23.23
CA ARG A 449 -40.73 -0.64 22.67
C ARG A 449 -40.46 -0.09 21.26
N GLU A 450 -41.49 0.17 20.47
CA GLU A 450 -41.36 0.78 19.13
C GLU A 450 -40.79 2.20 19.24
N LYS A 451 -41.29 3.00 20.18
CA LYS A 451 -40.78 4.35 20.44
C LYS A 451 -39.31 4.33 20.91
N ASN A 452 -38.96 3.37 21.74
CA ASN A 452 -37.62 3.24 22.31
C ASN A 452 -36.59 2.79 21.25
N LEU A 453 -37.00 1.95 20.28
CA LEU A 453 -36.18 1.58 19.15
C LEU A 453 -35.92 2.76 18.21
N PHE A 454 -37.01 3.42 17.81
CA PHE A 454 -36.92 4.60 16.94
C PHE A 454 -35.97 5.63 17.57
N GLN A 455 -36.10 5.89 18.85
CA GLN A 455 -35.25 6.79 19.61
C GLN A 455 -33.78 6.31 19.64
N LYS A 456 -33.50 5.03 19.85
CA LYS A 456 -32.12 4.48 19.86
C LYS A 456 -31.42 4.55 18.51
N ILE A 457 -32.10 4.20 17.42
CA ILE A 457 -31.54 4.32 16.05
C ILE A 457 -31.32 5.80 15.71
N TYR A 458 -32.31 6.63 16.06
CA TYR A 458 -32.25 8.07 15.89
C TYR A 458 -31.08 8.69 16.66
N GLU A 459 -30.96 8.39 17.96
CA GLU A 459 -29.86 8.85 18.81
C GLU A 459 -28.49 8.40 18.29
N GLY A 460 -28.39 7.16 17.79
CA GLY A 460 -27.18 6.66 17.16
C GLY A 460 -26.78 7.43 15.90
N LEU A 461 -27.73 7.63 14.98
CA LEU A 461 -27.48 8.37 13.73
C LEU A 461 -27.18 9.86 13.97
N VAL A 462 -27.93 10.50 14.85
CA VAL A 462 -27.75 11.93 15.20
C VAL A 462 -26.53 12.15 16.07
N GLY A 463 -26.30 11.27 17.04
CA GLY A 463 -25.16 11.31 17.95
C GLY A 463 -23.82 11.20 17.22
N GLY A 464 -23.75 10.38 16.16
CA GLY A 464 -22.55 10.23 15.32
C GLY A 464 -22.12 11.54 14.66
N VAL A 465 -23.07 12.36 14.21
CA VAL A 465 -22.77 13.66 13.61
C VAL A 465 -22.58 14.76 14.67
N SER A 466 -23.33 14.72 15.76
CA SER A 466 -23.31 15.77 16.79
C SER A 466 -21.99 15.82 17.59
N GLN A 467 -21.20 14.75 17.64
CA GLN A 467 -19.88 14.76 18.28
C GLN A 467 -18.82 15.59 17.53
N LEU A 468 -19.10 15.98 16.28
CA LEU A 468 -18.24 16.90 15.54
C LEU A 468 -18.51 18.38 15.86
N LEU A 469 -19.53 18.66 16.69
CA LEU A 469 -20.04 19.99 16.94
C LEU A 469 -19.75 20.46 18.37
N GLU A 470 -19.32 21.72 18.52
CA GLU A 470 -19.14 22.38 19.83
C GLU A 470 -20.45 22.47 20.63
N ASN A 471 -21.60 22.65 19.94
CA ASN A 471 -22.92 22.76 20.53
C ASN A 471 -23.82 21.63 20.05
N ARG A 472 -24.27 20.78 20.97
CA ARG A 472 -25.20 19.68 20.66
C ARG A 472 -26.56 20.22 20.23
N PRO A 473 -27.16 19.70 19.13
CA PRO A 473 -28.51 20.06 18.73
C PRO A 473 -29.50 19.69 19.84
N ARG A 474 -30.52 20.53 20.06
CA ARG A 474 -31.62 20.20 20.96
C ARG A 474 -32.40 19.00 20.43
N GLU A 475 -32.67 18.04 21.29
CA GLU A 475 -33.53 16.88 21.02
C GLU A 475 -34.96 17.37 20.77
N GLU A 476 -35.38 17.39 19.53
CA GLU A 476 -36.79 17.41 19.17
C GLU A 476 -37.19 16.01 18.66
N VAL A 477 -38.24 15.45 19.22
CA VAL A 477 -38.83 14.17 18.80
C VAL A 477 -39.56 14.41 17.47
N ALA A 478 -38.80 14.48 16.40
CA ALA A 478 -39.31 14.67 15.04
C ALA A 478 -38.78 13.57 14.13
N THR A 479 -39.52 13.21 13.09
CA THR A 479 -39.09 12.31 12.02
C THR A 479 -37.88 12.82 11.24
N LYS A 480 -37.39 14.01 11.58
CA LYS A 480 -36.22 14.66 10.96
C LYS A 480 -35.41 15.39 12.02
N ALA A 481 -34.15 15.00 12.21
CA ALA A 481 -33.19 15.72 13.04
C ALA A 481 -32.42 16.72 12.20
N ASN A 482 -32.53 17.99 12.54
CA ASN A 482 -31.68 19.03 11.96
C ASN A 482 -30.35 19.09 12.71
N ILE A 483 -29.26 19.19 11.96
CA ILE A 483 -27.89 19.29 12.44
C ILE A 483 -27.39 20.68 12.10
N ALA A 484 -26.97 21.44 13.12
CA ALA A 484 -26.38 22.76 12.95
C ALA A 484 -25.37 23.03 14.05
N GLY A 485 -24.20 23.55 13.71
CA GLY A 485 -23.14 23.86 14.67
C GLY A 485 -21.85 24.27 13.97
N HIS A 486 -20.78 24.32 14.74
CA HIS A 486 -19.43 24.57 14.25
C HIS A 486 -18.53 23.37 14.57
N LEU A 487 -17.51 23.15 13.76
CA LEU A 487 -16.50 22.15 14.04
C LEU A 487 -15.72 22.53 15.30
N GLU A 488 -15.41 21.55 16.16
CA GLU A 488 -14.54 21.75 17.32
C GLU A 488 -13.14 22.28 16.92
N ASN A 489 -12.65 21.91 15.74
CA ASN A 489 -11.43 22.42 15.14
C ASN A 489 -11.70 22.93 13.72
N PRO A 490 -11.97 24.23 13.55
CA PRO A 490 -12.22 24.82 12.22
C PRO A 490 -11.02 24.79 11.27
N GLN A 491 -9.80 24.60 11.79
CA GLN A 491 -8.56 24.50 11.01
C GLN A 491 -8.23 23.06 10.60
N ALA A 492 -9.06 22.09 10.99
CA ALA A 492 -8.88 20.71 10.55
C ALA A 492 -9.02 20.60 9.01
N SER A 493 -8.21 19.77 8.37
CA SER A 493 -8.36 19.51 6.94
C SER A 493 -9.65 18.74 6.64
N THR A 494 -10.16 18.85 5.42
CA THR A 494 -11.33 18.07 4.94
C THR A 494 -11.14 16.57 5.18
N TRP A 495 -9.95 16.02 4.92
CA TRP A 495 -9.64 14.61 5.18
C TRP A 495 -9.76 14.24 6.65
N GLN A 496 -9.28 15.08 7.54
CA GLN A 496 -9.39 14.86 8.99
C GLN A 496 -10.85 14.88 9.44
N VAL A 497 -11.62 15.85 8.98
CA VAL A 497 -13.07 15.95 9.29
C VAL A 497 -13.82 14.74 8.72
N LEU A 498 -13.53 14.33 7.50
CA LEU A 498 -14.14 13.17 6.86
C LEU A 498 -13.85 11.87 7.62
N VAL A 499 -12.59 11.64 8.00
CA VAL A 499 -12.19 10.47 8.79
C VAL A 499 -12.91 10.47 10.13
N ASN A 500 -12.99 11.61 10.82
CA ASN A 500 -13.71 11.74 12.08
C ASN A 500 -15.22 11.45 11.90
N LEU A 501 -15.82 12.01 10.83
CA LEU A 501 -17.22 11.78 10.51
C LEU A 501 -17.52 10.29 10.27
N ILE A 502 -16.72 9.63 9.44
CA ILE A 502 -16.89 8.20 9.14
C ILE A 502 -16.70 7.37 10.40
N GLN A 503 -15.65 7.63 11.20
CA GLN A 503 -15.42 6.90 12.44
C GLN A 503 -16.55 7.10 13.44
N ASN A 504 -16.99 8.32 13.67
CA ASN A 504 -18.05 8.60 14.63
C ASN A 504 -19.40 8.06 14.15
N ALA A 505 -19.73 8.24 12.87
CA ALA A 505 -20.95 7.65 12.31
C ALA A 505 -20.93 6.11 12.40
N PHE A 506 -19.78 5.50 12.10
CA PHE A 506 -19.61 4.05 12.18
C PHE A 506 -19.68 3.52 13.61
N PHE A 507 -18.87 4.07 14.52
CA PHE A 507 -18.79 3.54 15.89
C PHE A 507 -19.98 3.92 16.77
N GLN A 508 -20.69 5.01 16.51
CA GLN A 508 -21.81 5.43 17.33
C GLN A 508 -23.17 5.07 16.76
N ALA A 509 -23.35 5.20 15.45
CA ALA A 509 -24.61 4.84 14.81
C ALA A 509 -24.78 3.32 14.68
N ILE A 510 -23.68 2.60 14.46
CA ILE A 510 -23.67 1.16 14.21
C ILE A 510 -23.35 0.36 15.48
N LEU A 511 -22.66 0.95 16.46
CA LEU A 511 -22.26 0.35 17.73
C LEU A 511 -22.85 1.11 18.93
N PRO A 512 -24.18 1.17 19.12
CA PRO A 512 -24.76 1.78 20.30
C PRO A 512 -24.27 1.04 21.57
N GLY A 513 -23.57 1.73 22.45
CA GLY A 513 -23.02 1.15 23.69
C GLY A 513 -21.51 0.93 23.69
N PHE A 514 -20.82 1.04 22.54
CA PHE A 514 -19.37 0.91 22.42
C PHE A 514 -18.60 1.79 23.43
N GLU A 515 -19.03 3.02 23.67
CA GLU A 515 -18.42 3.90 24.68
C GLU A 515 -18.55 3.39 26.11
N ARG A 516 -19.60 2.60 26.44
CA ARG A 516 -19.77 2.04 27.79
C ARG A 516 -18.81 0.87 28.03
N GLU A 517 -18.55 0.08 27.01
CA GLU A 517 -17.59 -1.03 27.08
C GLU A 517 -16.15 -0.52 27.22
N LEU A 518 -15.82 0.60 26.58
CA LEU A 518 -14.49 1.21 26.67
C LEU A 518 -14.22 1.92 28.01
N ARG A 519 -15.26 2.35 28.74
CA ARG A 519 -15.08 3.04 30.04
C ARG A 519 -14.89 2.10 31.22
N GLY A 520 -15.04 0.79 31.04
CA GLY A 520 -14.97 -0.19 32.12
C GLY A 520 -16.06 0.00 33.19
N PRO A 521 -16.30 -0.99 34.06
CA PRO A 521 -17.22 -0.80 35.16
C PRO A 521 -16.68 0.31 36.08
N ARG A 522 -17.47 1.36 36.32
CA ARG A 522 -17.16 2.33 37.37
C ARG A 522 -17.06 1.56 38.71
N ARG A 523 -15.87 1.53 39.28
CA ARG A 523 -15.64 1.14 40.65
C ARG A 523 -16.24 2.15 41.61
#